data_d8846760c1160b9495fbb649173a5e7c
#
_entry.id   d8846760c1160b9495fbb649173a5e7c
#
_cell.length_a   1.000
_cell.length_b   1.000
_cell.length_c   1.000
_cell.angle_alpha   90.00
_cell.angle_beta   90.00
_cell.angle_gamma   90.00
#
_symmetry.space_group_name_H-M   'P 1'
#
loop_
_entity.id
_entity.type
_entity.pdbx_description
1 polymer ?
#
loop_
_entity_poly.entity_id
_entity_poly.type
_entity_poly.pdbx_seq_one_letter_code
_entity_poly.pdbx_strand_id
1 'polypeptide(L)'
;MKKTILIACLGLVSLGLQAQSISLAGEWNVELGKSGSAFAKSKRAFQGEVKRAILPGTIDTNHLGFAPKDTMETTHLTRLYAYKGAARYSRTINIPKDWKKKPVELFLERTRPTWVYVDGELVDSCNFIS
;
A
#
# COMPACT_ATOMS: atom_id res chain seq x y z
N MET A 1 48.08 10.62 52.97
CA MET A 1 47.04 9.69 52.40
C MET A 1 46.19 10.42 51.37
N LYS A 2 46.49 10.15 50.12
CA LYS A 2 45.69 10.71 49.01
C LYS A 2 44.64 9.68 48.62
N LYS A 3 43.35 9.98 48.84
CA LYS A 3 42.26 9.13 48.38
C LYS A 3 41.84 9.59 46.96
N THR A 4 42.13 8.74 45.97
CA THR A 4 41.70 8.93 44.61
C THR A 4 40.27 8.37 44.47
N ILE A 5 39.29 9.24 44.22
CA ILE A 5 37.92 8.83 43.94
C ILE A 5 37.83 8.63 42.43
N LEU A 6 37.65 7.38 42.00
CA LEU A 6 37.41 6.99 40.60
C LEU A 6 35.89 7.07 40.35
N ILE A 7 35.45 8.12 39.67
CA ILE A 7 34.05 8.22 39.20
C ILE A 7 33.96 7.46 37.90
N ALA A 8 33.38 6.26 37.93
CA ALA A 8 33.01 5.52 36.75
C ALA A 8 31.73 6.11 36.18
N CYS A 9 31.85 6.93 35.15
CA CYS A 9 30.72 7.32 34.33
C CYS A 9 30.19 6.08 33.56
N LEU A 10 29.13 5.48 34.07
CA LEU A 10 28.37 4.47 33.34
C LEU A 10 27.57 5.20 32.26
N GLY A 11 28.13 5.29 31.05
CA GLY A 11 27.41 5.75 29.87
C GLY A 11 26.34 4.73 29.54
N LEU A 12 25.06 5.08 29.82
CA LEU A 12 23.92 4.37 29.26
C LEU A 12 23.92 4.61 27.75
N VAL A 13 24.46 3.67 27.00
CA VAL A 13 24.23 3.57 25.56
C VAL A 13 22.80 3.10 25.41
N SER A 14 21.87 4.03 25.22
CA SER A 14 20.53 3.73 24.74
C SER A 14 20.65 3.19 23.32
N LEU A 15 20.69 1.87 23.18
CA LEU A 15 20.45 1.18 21.91
C LEU A 15 19.01 1.49 21.50
N GLY A 16 18.85 2.58 20.75
CA GLY A 16 17.58 2.91 20.12
C GLY A 16 17.21 1.77 19.19
N LEU A 17 16.20 0.99 19.56
CA LEU A 17 15.51 0.08 18.65
C LEU A 17 14.85 0.93 17.57
N GLN A 18 15.58 1.20 16.51
CA GLN A 18 14.98 1.83 15.32
C GLN A 18 14.18 0.74 14.59
N ALA A 19 12.86 0.92 14.55
CA ALA A 19 12.01 0.13 13.68
C ALA A 19 12.44 0.40 12.22
N GLN A 20 12.82 -0.65 11.52
CA GLN A 20 13.16 -0.57 10.11
C GLN A 20 11.85 -0.55 9.31
N SER A 21 11.73 0.36 8.36
CA SER A 21 10.57 0.46 7.48
C SER A 21 10.99 0.57 6.02
N ILE A 22 10.16 0.03 5.13
CA ILE A 22 10.32 0.14 3.68
C ILE A 22 9.13 0.89 3.15
N SER A 23 9.37 2.02 2.49
CA SER A 23 8.32 2.76 1.82
C SER A 23 7.83 1.99 0.60
N LEU A 24 6.51 1.81 0.50
CA LEU A 24 5.85 1.23 -0.65
C LEU A 24 5.33 2.29 -1.63
N ALA A 25 5.66 3.56 -1.42
CA ALA A 25 5.38 4.63 -2.37
C ALA A 25 6.13 4.40 -3.69
N GLY A 26 5.56 4.90 -4.79
CA GLY A 26 6.12 4.81 -6.12
C GLY A 26 5.28 3.97 -7.07
N GLU A 27 5.93 3.31 -8.01
CA GLU A 27 5.29 2.63 -9.14
C GLU A 27 4.75 1.25 -8.76
N TRP A 28 3.50 0.99 -9.15
CA TRP A 28 2.80 -0.27 -8.96
C TRP A 28 2.16 -0.72 -10.28
N ASN A 29 2.06 -2.01 -10.47
CA ASN A 29 1.18 -2.58 -11.50
C ASN A 29 -0.27 -2.55 -11.00
N VAL A 30 -1.20 -2.20 -11.88
CA VAL A 30 -2.62 -2.18 -11.60
C VAL A 30 -3.41 -2.87 -12.70
N GLU A 31 -4.34 -3.71 -12.30
CA GLU A 31 -5.34 -4.33 -13.16
C GLU A 31 -6.72 -3.94 -12.68
N LEU A 32 -7.54 -3.40 -13.56
CA LEU A 32 -8.92 -3.07 -13.27
C LEU A 32 -9.79 -4.30 -13.56
N GLY A 33 -10.62 -4.69 -12.60
CA GLY A 33 -11.62 -5.73 -12.81
C GLY A 33 -12.74 -5.26 -13.74
N LYS A 34 -13.64 -6.18 -14.13
CA LYS A 34 -14.82 -5.80 -14.89
C LYS A 34 -15.69 -4.85 -14.06
N SER A 35 -16.20 -3.79 -14.69
CA SER A 35 -17.08 -2.81 -14.05
C SER A 35 -18.27 -3.52 -13.38
N GLY A 36 -18.55 -3.16 -12.13
CA GLY A 36 -19.62 -3.77 -11.34
C GLY A 36 -19.26 -5.06 -10.60
N SER A 37 -18.06 -5.65 -10.80
CA SER A 37 -17.61 -6.76 -9.98
C SER A 37 -17.14 -6.22 -8.62
N ALA A 38 -18.05 -6.19 -7.65
CA ALA A 38 -17.76 -5.61 -6.35
C ALA A 38 -16.70 -6.39 -5.55
N PHE A 39 -16.52 -7.69 -5.82
CA PHE A 39 -15.67 -8.55 -5.01
C PHE A 39 -15.07 -9.69 -5.84
N ALA A 40 -14.01 -9.40 -6.51
CA ALA A 40 -13.32 -10.42 -7.27
C ALA A 40 -12.29 -11.17 -6.41
N LYS A 41 -12.72 -12.10 -5.60
CA LYS A 41 -11.84 -13.11 -4.97
C LYS A 41 -11.16 -14.03 -6.00
N SER A 42 -11.60 -14.01 -7.24
CA SER A 42 -11.13 -14.90 -8.30
C SER A 42 -10.09 -14.21 -9.19
N LYS A 43 -8.99 -14.92 -9.47
CA LYS A 43 -8.01 -14.51 -10.47
C LYS A 43 -8.63 -14.22 -11.85
N ARG A 44 -9.77 -14.85 -12.18
CA ARG A 44 -10.50 -14.65 -13.44
C ARG A 44 -11.18 -13.29 -13.58
N ALA A 45 -11.36 -12.57 -12.48
CA ALA A 45 -11.97 -11.24 -12.51
C ALA A 45 -11.01 -10.17 -13.04
N PHE A 46 -9.72 -10.43 -13.05
CA PHE A 46 -8.66 -9.58 -13.51
C PHE A 46 -8.02 -10.20 -14.75
N GLN A 47 -8.63 -9.98 -15.89
CA GLN A 47 -8.13 -10.39 -17.22
C GLN A 47 -7.88 -9.15 -18.09
N GLY A 48 -7.78 -7.98 -17.45
CA GLY A 48 -7.54 -6.73 -18.12
C GLY A 48 -6.06 -6.48 -18.41
N GLU A 49 -5.82 -5.41 -19.14
CA GLU A 49 -4.48 -4.90 -19.38
C GLU A 49 -3.84 -4.47 -18.06
N VAL A 50 -2.59 -4.86 -17.84
CA VAL A 50 -1.78 -4.39 -16.71
C VAL A 50 -1.30 -2.99 -17.04
N LYS A 51 -1.71 -2.03 -16.23
CA LYS A 51 -1.30 -0.62 -16.32
C LYS A 51 -0.39 -0.28 -15.15
N ARG A 52 0.19 0.92 -15.18
CA ARG A 52 1.02 1.44 -14.10
C ARG A 52 0.31 2.54 -13.34
N ALA A 53 0.51 2.56 -12.03
CA ALA A 53 0.00 3.58 -11.14
C ALA A 53 1.10 4.05 -10.20
N ILE A 54 1.05 5.31 -9.81
CA ILE A 54 1.89 5.87 -8.76
C ILE A 54 1.10 5.94 -7.47
N LEU A 55 1.62 5.31 -6.43
CA LEU A 55 1.05 5.38 -5.09
C LEU A 55 1.97 6.17 -4.14
N PRO A 56 1.43 6.94 -3.19
CA PRO A 56 0.00 7.17 -2.96
C PRO A 56 -0.67 7.92 -4.11
N GLY A 57 -1.88 7.50 -4.46
CA GLY A 57 -2.67 8.07 -5.54
C GLY A 57 -3.99 7.33 -5.73
N THR A 58 -4.85 7.87 -6.54
CA THR A 58 -6.15 7.28 -6.89
C THR A 58 -6.16 6.79 -8.33
N ILE A 59 -7.18 6.03 -8.69
CA ILE A 59 -7.41 5.62 -10.10
C ILE A 59 -7.57 6.86 -10.98
N ASP A 60 -8.26 7.88 -10.48
CA ASP A 60 -8.48 9.14 -11.19
C ASP A 60 -7.17 9.91 -11.42
N THR A 61 -6.36 10.11 -10.37
CA THR A 61 -5.08 10.83 -10.49
C THR A 61 -4.05 10.10 -11.36
N ASN A 62 -4.19 8.79 -11.48
CA ASN A 62 -3.36 7.97 -12.37
C ASN A 62 -3.97 7.80 -13.78
N HIS A 63 -5.10 8.45 -14.07
CA HIS A 63 -5.80 8.42 -15.36
C HIS A 63 -6.16 6.99 -15.83
N LEU A 64 -6.53 6.11 -14.89
CA LEU A 64 -6.74 4.69 -15.16
C LEU A 64 -8.21 4.31 -15.35
N GLY A 65 -9.13 5.20 -15.00
CA GLY A 65 -10.56 5.00 -15.19
C GLY A 65 -11.03 5.28 -16.62
N PHE A 66 -12.34 5.43 -16.77
CA PHE A 66 -12.94 5.83 -18.03
C PHE A 66 -13.02 7.34 -18.10
N ALA A 67 -12.57 7.91 -19.23
CA ALA A 67 -12.74 9.33 -19.49
C ALA A 67 -14.23 9.70 -19.51
N PRO A 68 -14.62 10.89 -19.02
CA PRO A 68 -16.00 11.32 -19.02
C PRO A 68 -16.53 11.42 -20.46
N LYS A 69 -17.74 10.95 -20.67
CA LYS A 69 -18.42 11.05 -21.97
C LYS A 69 -18.98 12.45 -22.22
N ASP A 70 -19.21 13.20 -21.15
CA ASP A 70 -19.75 14.55 -21.19
C ASP A 70 -18.97 15.44 -20.24
N THR A 71 -18.46 16.55 -20.78
CA THR A 71 -17.66 17.54 -20.03
C THR A 71 -18.48 18.75 -19.57
N MET A 72 -19.80 18.75 -19.81
CA MET A 72 -20.67 19.89 -19.54
C MET A 72 -21.32 19.87 -18.15
N GLU A 73 -21.05 18.89 -17.30
CA GLU A 73 -21.52 18.91 -15.91
C GLU A 73 -20.72 19.88 -15.06
N THR A 74 -21.29 21.05 -14.84
CA THR A 74 -20.68 22.11 -13.99
C THR A 74 -21.15 22.08 -12.53
N THR A 75 -22.08 21.19 -12.17
CA THR A 75 -22.77 21.22 -10.87
C THR A 75 -22.19 20.26 -9.83
N HIS A 76 -21.32 19.33 -10.22
CA HIS A 76 -20.71 18.36 -9.32
C HIS A 76 -19.21 18.29 -9.54
N LEU A 77 -18.45 17.98 -8.47
CA LEU A 77 -17.03 17.61 -8.58
C LEU A 77 -16.92 16.29 -9.35
N THR A 78 -16.78 16.38 -10.66
CA THR A 78 -16.72 15.23 -11.54
C THR A 78 -15.28 14.69 -11.57
N ARG A 79 -15.14 13.39 -11.40
CA ARG A 79 -13.86 12.72 -11.62
C ARG A 79 -13.55 12.70 -13.10
N LEU A 80 -12.33 13.07 -13.47
CA LEU A 80 -11.88 13.02 -14.86
C LEU A 80 -11.83 11.58 -15.38
N TYR A 81 -11.50 10.63 -14.52
CA TYR A 81 -11.42 9.21 -14.84
C TYR A 81 -12.21 8.41 -13.82
N ALA A 82 -13.48 8.18 -14.09
CA ALA A 82 -14.36 7.44 -13.20
C ALA A 82 -14.14 5.93 -13.33
N TYR A 83 -14.10 5.23 -12.20
CA TYR A 83 -14.10 3.79 -12.16
C TYR A 83 -14.87 3.28 -10.92
N LYS A 84 -15.72 2.29 -11.15
CA LYS A 84 -16.43 1.56 -10.08
C LYS A 84 -16.18 0.08 -10.28
N GLY A 85 -15.43 -0.54 -9.37
CA GLY A 85 -15.09 -1.95 -9.45
C GLY A 85 -13.87 -2.29 -8.60
N ALA A 86 -13.46 -3.54 -8.66
CA ALA A 86 -12.26 -4.01 -7.99
C ALA A 86 -11.00 -3.64 -8.78
N ALA A 87 -9.96 -3.21 -8.09
CA ALA A 87 -8.65 -2.97 -8.67
C ALA A 87 -7.61 -3.83 -7.93
N ARG A 88 -6.75 -4.50 -8.68
CA ARG A 88 -5.64 -5.26 -8.15
C ARG A 88 -4.35 -4.47 -8.34
N TYR A 89 -3.71 -4.14 -7.24
CA TYR A 89 -2.38 -3.56 -7.24
C TYR A 89 -1.36 -4.62 -6.91
N SER A 90 -0.26 -4.64 -7.64
CA SER A 90 0.83 -5.59 -7.40
C SER A 90 2.19 -4.94 -7.56
N ARG A 91 3.14 -5.36 -6.72
CA ARG A 91 4.52 -4.91 -6.75
C ARG A 91 5.41 -5.98 -6.13
N THR A 92 6.59 -6.18 -6.67
CA THR A 92 7.64 -6.98 -6.04
C THR A 92 8.48 -6.08 -5.15
N ILE A 93 8.72 -6.51 -3.91
CA ILE A 93 9.57 -5.81 -2.96
C ILE A 93 10.65 -6.76 -2.45
N ASN A 94 11.82 -6.22 -2.16
CA ASN A 94 12.92 -6.96 -1.56
C ASN A 94 12.92 -6.74 -0.04
N ILE A 95 12.63 -7.80 0.69
CA ILE A 95 12.70 -7.77 2.17
C ILE A 95 14.14 -8.07 2.59
N PRO A 96 14.76 -7.25 3.45
CA PRO A 96 16.09 -7.50 3.97
C PRO A 96 16.17 -8.85 4.68
N LYS A 97 17.31 -9.54 4.54
CA LYS A 97 17.50 -10.89 5.12
C LYS A 97 17.40 -10.91 6.66
N ASP A 98 17.76 -9.82 7.31
CA ASP A 98 17.67 -9.64 8.75
C ASP A 98 16.24 -9.50 9.29
N TRP A 99 15.23 -9.33 8.40
CA TRP A 99 13.81 -9.33 8.75
C TRP A 99 13.21 -10.74 8.81
N LYS A 100 13.89 -11.76 8.29
CA LYS A 100 13.34 -13.12 8.09
C LYS A 100 12.76 -13.78 9.37
N LYS A 101 13.23 -13.38 10.55
CA LYS A 101 12.76 -13.91 11.84
C LYS A 101 12.02 -12.87 12.69
N LYS A 102 11.67 -11.74 12.11
CA LYS A 102 10.97 -10.65 12.79
C LYS A 102 9.53 -10.56 12.29
N PRO A 103 8.58 -10.15 13.12
CA PRO A 103 7.24 -9.81 12.64
C PRO A 103 7.36 -8.64 11.65
N VAL A 104 6.65 -8.75 10.54
CA VAL A 104 6.57 -7.71 9.51
C VAL A 104 5.11 -7.25 9.42
N GLU A 105 4.90 -5.97 9.55
CA GLU A 105 3.58 -5.36 9.46
C GLU A 105 3.45 -4.58 8.16
N LEU A 106 2.29 -4.70 7.51
CA LEU A 106 1.92 -3.89 6.37
C LEU A 106 0.97 -2.79 6.82
N PHE A 107 1.39 -1.55 6.71
CA PHE A 107 0.54 -0.40 6.97
C PHE A 107 -0.08 0.12 5.67
N LEU A 108 -1.40 0.14 5.60
CA LEU A 108 -2.18 0.69 4.49
C LEU A 108 -3.08 1.81 5.00
N GLU A 109 -2.89 3.01 4.48
CA GLU A 109 -3.69 4.17 4.85
C GLU A 109 -4.80 4.42 3.81
N ARG A 110 -6.00 4.77 4.30
CA ARG A 110 -7.15 5.20 3.48
C ARG A 110 -7.54 4.21 2.38
N THR A 111 -7.52 2.93 2.71
CA THR A 111 -7.96 1.89 1.78
C THR A 111 -9.47 1.68 1.83
N ARG A 112 -10.03 1.20 0.73
CA ARG A 112 -11.36 0.59 0.65
C ARG A 112 -11.27 -0.86 1.16
N PRO A 113 -12.39 -1.61 1.25
CA PRO A 113 -12.31 -3.04 1.53
C PRO A 113 -11.23 -3.70 0.67
N THR A 114 -10.26 -4.32 1.34
CA THR A 114 -9.01 -4.76 0.71
C THR A 114 -8.68 -6.18 1.11
N TRP A 115 -8.18 -6.97 0.19
CA TRP A 115 -7.58 -8.28 0.41
C TRP A 115 -6.10 -8.20 0.10
N VAL A 116 -5.28 -8.65 1.04
CA VAL A 116 -3.82 -8.64 0.93
C VAL A 116 -3.32 -10.03 0.58
N TYR A 117 -2.56 -10.12 -0.48
CA TYR A 117 -1.92 -11.36 -0.93
C TYR A 117 -0.40 -11.20 -0.90
N VAL A 118 0.30 -12.20 -0.41
CA VAL A 118 1.75 -12.31 -0.47
C VAL A 118 2.11 -13.59 -1.21
N ASP A 119 2.91 -13.48 -2.26
CA ASP A 119 3.30 -14.60 -3.14
C ASP A 119 2.10 -15.42 -3.66
N GLY A 120 0.96 -14.77 -3.84
CA GLY A 120 -0.27 -15.37 -4.35
C GLY A 120 -1.17 -15.99 -3.29
N GLU A 121 -0.76 -16.00 -2.03
CA GLU A 121 -1.56 -16.47 -0.89
C GLU A 121 -2.25 -15.33 -0.18
N LEU A 122 -3.52 -15.52 0.18
CA LEU A 122 -4.29 -14.53 0.95
C LEU A 122 -3.79 -14.55 2.39
N VAL A 123 -3.25 -13.44 2.86
CA VAL A 123 -2.72 -13.31 4.22
C VAL A 123 -3.64 -12.52 5.13
N ASP A 124 -4.40 -11.55 4.59
CA ASP A 124 -5.32 -10.75 5.41
C ASP A 124 -6.41 -10.10 4.56
N SER A 125 -7.47 -9.63 5.21
CA SER A 125 -8.54 -8.85 4.57
C SER A 125 -9.10 -7.80 5.53
N CYS A 126 -9.27 -6.60 5.05
CA CYS A 126 -9.92 -5.50 5.76
C CYS A 126 -11.22 -5.12 5.06
N ASN A 127 -12.33 -5.20 5.78
CA ASN A 127 -13.67 -4.87 5.28
C ASN A 127 -14.19 -3.52 5.78
N PHE A 128 -13.41 -2.82 6.62
CA PHE A 128 -13.80 -1.54 7.16
C PHE A 128 -13.52 -0.43 6.14
N ILE A 129 -14.45 0.52 6.06
CA ILE A 129 -14.27 1.79 5.35
C ILE A 129 -13.79 2.77 6.42
N SER A 130 -12.53 3.07 6.42
CA SER A 130 -11.96 4.12 7.27
C SER A 130 -12.05 5.47 6.56
#